data_05cd7b01834e0cf20d76fdd07c4adeeb
#
_entry.id   05cd7b01834e0cf20d76fdd07c4adeeb
#
_cell.length_a   1.000
_cell.length_b   1.000
_cell.length_c   1.000
_cell.angle_alpha   90.00
_cell.angle_beta   90.00
_cell.angle_gamma   90.00
#
_symmetry.space_group_name_H-M   'P 1'
#
loop_
_entity.id
_entity.type
_entity.pdbx_description
1 polymer ?
#
loop_
_entity_poly.entity_id
_entity_poly.type
_entity_poly.pdbx_seq_one_letter_code
_entity_poly.pdbx_strand_id
1 'polypeptide(L)'
;MFYLPLSKVVDSSEVAVAPGAMILAEGQALTRQPGNTAAGVAPSQGVANEIFCGFAIAGVSAAPFAEAYDNKVEEFVVGAGGSVTLSQTPVAGQVVAFDKTAGAVDAATVVGKLVSGLVAGNTVAVTYKYEMSATQVRARMGDVQPGGYAGAVVGQIGCAKRGVIYTSEFDASVDWSAATAIHVGANGQLVAGGSGPAIDGFVTHLPSADVPFLGIEFSAA
;
A
#
# COMPACT_ATOMS: atom_id res chain seq x y z
N MET A 1 -10.69 -7.96 3.43
CA MET A 1 -11.47 -7.18 4.42
C MET A 1 -11.69 -8.04 5.65
N PHE A 2 -11.51 -7.47 6.81
CA PHE A 2 -11.71 -8.11 8.11
C PHE A 2 -13.12 -7.78 8.63
N TYR A 3 -13.96 -8.77 8.84
CA TYR A 3 -15.33 -8.52 9.28
C TYR A 3 -15.39 -8.44 10.82
N LEU A 4 -15.13 -7.27 11.34
CA LEU A 4 -15.04 -7.00 12.77
C LEU A 4 -16.22 -7.47 13.63
N PRO A 5 -17.51 -7.32 13.22
CA PRO A 5 -18.63 -7.72 14.07
C PRO A 5 -18.65 -9.19 14.48
N LEU A 6 -18.08 -10.08 13.66
CA LEU A 6 -18.00 -11.52 13.94
C LEU A 6 -16.60 -11.96 14.39
N SER A 7 -15.59 -11.13 14.19
CA SER A 7 -14.21 -11.48 14.55
C SER A 7 -13.99 -11.28 16.06
N LYS A 8 -13.32 -12.25 16.68
CA LYS A 8 -12.95 -12.20 18.09
C LYS A 8 -11.44 -12.41 18.21
N VAL A 9 -10.71 -11.33 18.18
CA VAL A 9 -9.25 -11.35 18.40
C VAL A 9 -8.99 -11.45 19.91
N VAL A 10 -8.25 -12.49 20.30
CA VAL A 10 -7.89 -12.74 21.70
C VAL A 10 -6.53 -12.16 22.02
N ASP A 11 -5.62 -12.19 21.04
CA ASP A 11 -4.26 -11.66 21.17
C ASP A 11 -3.86 -10.89 19.92
N SER A 12 -3.25 -9.73 20.10
CA SER A 12 -2.76 -8.89 19.01
C SER A 12 -1.50 -8.14 19.44
N SER A 13 -0.65 -7.83 18.49
CA SER A 13 0.54 -7.02 18.72
C SER A 13 0.81 -6.09 17.53
N GLU A 14 1.50 -5.00 17.78
CA GLU A 14 2.10 -4.23 16.71
C GLU A 14 3.36 -4.94 16.21
N VAL A 15 3.51 -5.06 14.91
CA VAL A 15 4.65 -5.68 14.26
C VAL A 15 5.23 -4.74 13.20
N ALA A 16 6.54 -4.74 13.07
CA ALA A 16 7.20 -3.95 12.03
C ALA A 16 6.82 -4.48 10.64
N VAL A 17 6.56 -3.59 9.70
CA VAL A 17 6.32 -3.91 8.29
C VAL A 17 7.66 -3.92 7.55
N ALA A 18 7.86 -4.91 6.69
CA ALA A 18 9.07 -5.01 5.87
C ALA A 18 9.18 -3.79 4.93
N PRO A 19 10.39 -3.25 4.71
CA PRO A 19 10.59 -2.15 3.78
C PRO A 19 10.04 -2.47 2.39
N GLY A 20 9.20 -1.59 1.88
CA GLY A 20 8.56 -1.76 0.56
C GLY A 20 7.37 -2.72 0.53
N ALA A 21 7.02 -3.37 1.63
CA ALA A 21 5.85 -4.24 1.67
C ALA A 21 4.56 -3.41 1.62
N MET A 22 3.58 -3.91 0.89
CA MET A 22 2.25 -3.32 0.77
C MET A 22 1.22 -4.29 1.34
N ILE A 23 0.50 -3.86 2.38
CA ILE A 23 -0.57 -4.62 3.00
C ILE A 23 -1.88 -3.95 2.59
N LEU A 24 -2.51 -4.47 1.54
CA LEU A 24 -3.60 -3.80 0.83
C LEU A 24 -4.96 -3.98 1.50
N ALA A 25 -5.12 -5.03 2.29
CA ALA A 25 -6.40 -5.35 2.90
C ALA A 25 -6.26 -5.81 4.35
N GLU A 26 -7.25 -5.46 5.15
CA GLU A 26 -7.46 -6.08 6.46
C GLU A 26 -7.76 -7.57 6.28
N GLY A 27 -7.26 -8.38 7.17
CA GLY A 27 -7.43 -9.83 7.10
C GLY A 27 -6.46 -10.55 6.17
N GLN A 28 -5.49 -9.84 5.54
CA GLN A 28 -4.38 -10.48 4.85
C GLN A 28 -3.48 -11.20 5.85
N ALA A 29 -3.06 -12.41 5.52
CA ALA A 29 -2.10 -13.16 6.32
C ALA A 29 -0.69 -12.59 6.12
N LEU A 30 -0.05 -12.29 7.22
CA LEU A 30 1.29 -11.70 7.29
C LEU A 30 2.33 -12.76 7.63
N THR A 31 3.45 -12.71 6.94
CA THR A 31 4.57 -13.63 7.13
C THR A 31 5.89 -12.90 7.31
N ARG A 32 6.87 -13.59 7.87
CA ARG A 32 8.28 -13.19 7.86
C ARG A 32 9.06 -14.11 6.94
N GLN A 33 9.99 -13.53 6.21
CA GLN A 33 10.94 -14.27 5.39
C GLN A 33 12.05 -14.85 6.28
N PRO A 34 12.44 -16.11 6.10
CA PRO A 34 13.55 -16.70 6.84
C PRO A 34 14.87 -16.00 6.50
N GLY A 35 15.71 -15.85 7.50
CA GLY A 35 17.06 -15.27 7.34
C GLY A 35 17.13 -13.75 7.25
N ASN A 36 16.01 -13.05 7.24
CA ASN A 36 16.00 -11.59 7.28
C ASN A 36 15.60 -11.09 8.67
N THR A 37 16.55 -11.01 9.58
CA THR A 37 16.34 -10.60 10.97
C THR A 37 15.93 -9.14 11.13
N ALA A 38 16.15 -8.31 10.10
CA ALA A 38 15.78 -6.90 10.09
C ALA A 38 14.45 -6.62 9.36
N ALA A 39 13.91 -7.63 8.68
CA ALA A 39 12.66 -7.44 7.96
C ALA A 39 11.47 -7.63 8.89
N GLY A 40 10.57 -6.67 8.81
CA GLY A 40 9.24 -6.80 9.39
C GLY A 40 8.41 -7.87 8.67
N VAL A 41 7.11 -7.81 8.89
CA VAL A 41 6.13 -8.66 8.22
C VAL A 41 5.76 -8.10 6.84
N ALA A 42 5.37 -8.98 5.94
CA ALA A 42 4.80 -8.66 4.64
C ALA A 42 3.65 -9.64 4.34
N PRO A 43 2.77 -9.35 3.39
CA PRO A 43 1.87 -10.34 2.84
C PRO A 43 2.70 -11.52 2.30
N SER A 44 2.25 -12.73 2.54
CA SER A 44 2.93 -13.94 2.07
C SER A 44 3.12 -13.94 0.56
N GLN A 45 4.20 -14.52 0.12
CA GLN A 45 4.44 -14.85 -1.29
C GLN A 45 3.98 -16.28 -1.63
N GLY A 46 3.48 -17.03 -0.66
CA GLY A 46 3.04 -18.42 -0.83
C GLY A 46 4.20 -19.40 -0.99
N VAL A 47 5.39 -19.07 -0.51
CA VAL A 47 6.58 -19.89 -0.66
C VAL A 47 6.94 -20.65 0.61
N ALA A 48 7.71 -21.73 0.44
CA ALA A 48 8.19 -22.53 1.57
C ALA A 48 9.09 -21.72 2.51
N ASN A 49 9.06 -22.13 3.78
CA ASN A 49 9.86 -21.56 4.88
C ASN A 49 9.48 -20.15 5.33
N GLU A 50 8.44 -19.54 4.80
CA GLU A 50 7.85 -18.38 5.44
C GLU A 50 7.29 -18.75 6.81
N ILE A 51 7.33 -17.78 7.74
CA ILE A 51 6.78 -17.95 9.09
C ILE A 51 5.49 -17.14 9.19
N PHE A 52 4.38 -17.80 9.44
CA PHE A 52 3.10 -17.11 9.68
C PHE A 52 3.17 -16.30 10.96
N CYS A 53 2.82 -15.01 10.86
CA CYS A 53 2.90 -14.06 11.97
C CYS A 53 1.54 -13.59 12.48
N GLY A 54 0.46 -13.88 11.75
CA GLY A 54 -0.89 -13.46 12.08
C GLY A 54 -1.58 -12.73 10.93
N PHE A 55 -2.68 -12.03 11.22
CA PHE A 55 -3.48 -11.33 10.22
C PHE A 55 -3.46 -9.82 10.45
N ALA A 56 -3.41 -9.05 9.37
CA ALA A 56 -3.50 -7.61 9.41
C ALA A 56 -4.86 -7.15 9.99
N ILE A 57 -4.84 -6.37 11.05
CA ILE A 57 -6.06 -5.78 11.65
C ILE A 57 -6.52 -4.56 10.86
N ALA A 58 -5.61 -3.87 10.21
CA ALA A 58 -5.92 -2.74 9.34
C ALA A 58 -5.12 -2.88 8.03
N GLY A 59 -5.70 -2.41 6.93
CA GLY A 59 -4.96 -2.27 5.68
C GLY A 59 -3.94 -1.14 5.82
N VAL A 60 -2.67 -1.46 5.67
CA VAL A 60 -1.58 -0.48 5.65
C VAL A 60 -0.66 -0.83 4.51
N SER A 61 -0.45 0.08 3.60
CA SER A 61 0.66 -0.01 2.70
C SER A 61 1.90 0.57 3.37
N ALA A 62 3.07 0.00 3.14
CA ALA A 62 4.34 0.64 3.47
C ALA A 62 4.50 1.98 2.71
N ALA A 63 3.74 2.13 1.64
CA ALA A 63 3.43 3.37 0.99
C ALA A 63 1.92 3.62 1.12
N PRO A 64 1.39 3.98 2.30
CA PRO A 64 -0.04 4.24 2.50
C PRO A 64 -0.57 5.31 1.55
N PHE A 65 0.32 5.91 0.80
CA PHE A 65 0.10 6.97 -0.15
C PHE A 65 0.83 6.66 -1.47
N ALA A 66 0.87 5.38 -1.87
CA ALA A 66 1.48 4.98 -3.15
C ALA A 66 0.92 5.78 -4.35
N GLU A 67 -0.22 6.43 -4.16
CA GLU A 67 -0.84 7.34 -5.12
C GLU A 67 -1.07 8.74 -4.54
N ALA A 68 -0.27 9.16 -3.57
CA ALA A 68 -0.39 10.53 -3.06
C ALA A 68 0.22 11.51 -4.07
N TYR A 69 -0.63 12.32 -4.61
CA TYR A 69 -0.27 13.37 -5.55
C TYR A 69 -0.46 14.75 -4.94
N ASP A 70 0.34 15.67 -5.40
CA ASP A 70 0.16 17.08 -5.11
C ASP A 70 0.28 17.93 -6.40
N ASN A 71 -0.24 19.14 -6.34
CA ASN A 71 -0.10 20.10 -7.42
C ASN A 71 0.94 21.14 -7.01
N LYS A 72 1.79 21.53 -7.95
CA LYS A 72 2.80 22.55 -7.76
C LYS A 72 2.71 23.59 -8.86
N VAL A 73 2.95 24.82 -8.49
CA VAL A 73 3.13 25.93 -9.41
C VAL A 73 4.54 26.46 -9.21
N GLU A 74 5.30 26.55 -10.29
CA GLU A 74 6.64 27.15 -10.29
C GLU A 74 6.70 28.22 -11.35
N GLU A 75 7.32 29.34 -11.00
CA GLU A 75 7.50 30.47 -11.90
C GLU A 75 8.95 30.56 -12.35
N PHE A 76 9.16 30.74 -13.64
CA PHE A 76 10.46 30.79 -14.26
C PHE A 76 10.58 31.98 -15.22
N VAL A 77 11.76 32.57 -15.32
CA VAL A 77 12.16 33.34 -16.47
C VAL A 77 12.86 32.40 -17.45
N VAL A 78 12.32 32.26 -18.65
CA VAL A 78 12.78 31.28 -19.62
C VAL A 78 14.14 31.71 -20.20
N GLY A 79 15.14 30.86 -20.04
CA GLY A 79 16.48 31.09 -20.60
C GLY A 79 16.49 31.01 -22.13
N ALA A 80 17.64 31.36 -22.74
CA ALA A 80 17.83 31.38 -24.20
C ALA A 80 17.55 30.05 -24.89
N GLY A 81 17.61 28.92 -24.16
CA GLY A 81 17.28 27.57 -24.68
C GLY A 81 15.78 27.26 -24.78
N GLY A 82 14.90 28.18 -24.43
CA GLY A 82 13.46 27.96 -24.51
C GLY A 82 12.95 26.81 -23.62
N SER A 83 13.64 26.54 -22.50
CA SER A 83 13.29 25.45 -21.59
C SER A 83 13.52 25.81 -20.13
N VAL A 84 12.80 25.11 -19.24
CA VAL A 84 12.94 25.21 -17.79
C VAL A 84 12.96 23.81 -17.15
N THR A 85 13.54 23.69 -15.97
CA THR A 85 13.61 22.42 -15.23
C THR A 85 12.78 22.50 -13.97
N LEU A 86 11.78 21.63 -13.86
CA LEU A 86 10.90 21.53 -12.69
C LEU A 86 11.65 20.91 -11.50
N SER A 87 11.25 21.28 -10.29
CA SER A 87 11.81 20.71 -9.07
C SER A 87 11.38 19.25 -8.83
N GLN A 88 10.18 18.89 -9.30
CA GLN A 88 9.62 17.54 -9.21
C GLN A 88 9.36 16.97 -10.61
N THR A 89 9.31 15.64 -10.70
CA THR A 89 8.91 14.96 -11.94
C THR A 89 7.39 15.02 -12.07
N PRO A 90 6.85 15.63 -13.10
CA PRO A 90 5.41 15.72 -13.28
C PRO A 90 4.81 14.39 -13.71
N VAL A 91 3.55 14.18 -13.38
CA VAL A 91 2.73 13.10 -13.94
C VAL A 91 2.49 13.41 -15.42
N ALA A 92 2.64 12.41 -16.27
CA ALA A 92 2.48 12.55 -17.71
C ALA A 92 1.12 13.15 -18.07
N GLY A 93 1.12 14.14 -18.96
CA GLY A 93 -0.10 14.82 -19.40
C GLY A 93 -0.73 15.77 -18.37
N GLN A 94 -0.11 15.97 -17.22
CA GLN A 94 -0.62 16.82 -16.14
C GLN A 94 0.26 18.06 -15.92
N VAL A 95 0.67 18.71 -17.01
CA VAL A 95 1.50 19.92 -17.00
C VAL A 95 0.83 21.00 -17.87
N VAL A 96 0.73 22.18 -17.33
CA VAL A 96 0.26 23.39 -18.04
C VAL A 96 1.29 24.48 -17.86
N ALA A 97 1.83 24.98 -18.94
CA ALA A 97 2.73 26.14 -18.96
C ALA A 97 1.92 27.38 -19.41
N PHE A 98 1.81 28.36 -18.55
CA PHE A 98 1.13 29.63 -18.85
C PHE A 98 2.18 30.74 -18.98
N ASP A 99 2.30 31.29 -20.17
CA ASP A 99 3.15 32.46 -20.44
C ASP A 99 2.48 33.74 -19.89
N LYS A 100 2.98 34.23 -18.79
CA LYS A 100 2.49 35.46 -18.13
C LYS A 100 2.78 36.71 -18.95
N THR A 101 3.82 36.67 -19.76
CA THR A 101 4.21 37.82 -20.62
C THR A 101 3.29 37.92 -21.83
N ALA A 102 2.99 36.78 -22.46
CA ALA A 102 2.07 36.73 -23.60
C ALA A 102 0.60 36.61 -23.20
N GLY A 103 0.31 36.21 -21.97
CA GLY A 103 -1.06 35.96 -21.48
C GLY A 103 -1.72 34.74 -22.10
N ALA A 104 -0.95 33.71 -22.47
CA ALA A 104 -1.42 32.51 -23.17
C ALA A 104 -0.81 31.22 -22.60
N VAL A 105 -1.47 30.09 -22.90
CA VAL A 105 -0.93 28.76 -22.60
C VAL A 105 0.02 28.34 -23.72
N ASP A 106 1.23 27.97 -23.35
CA ASP A 106 2.24 27.46 -24.26
C ASP A 106 2.00 25.96 -24.60
N ALA A 107 2.27 25.61 -25.86
CA ALA A 107 2.29 24.21 -26.32
C ALA A 107 3.63 23.56 -25.93
N ALA A 108 3.85 23.39 -24.63
CA ALA A 108 5.11 22.88 -24.10
C ALA A 108 5.24 21.37 -24.25
N THR A 109 6.46 20.90 -24.53
CA THR A 109 6.81 19.47 -24.50
C THR A 109 7.51 19.16 -23.18
N VAL A 110 7.14 18.07 -22.53
CA VAL A 110 7.66 17.65 -21.22
C VAL A 110 8.34 16.30 -21.32
N VAL A 111 9.62 16.27 -20.91
CA VAL A 111 10.41 15.03 -20.82
C VAL A 111 11.09 14.98 -19.45
N GLY A 112 10.64 14.04 -18.61
CA GLY A 112 11.08 14.00 -17.21
C GLY A 112 10.74 15.32 -16.50
N LYS A 113 11.74 16.05 -16.02
CA LYS A 113 11.58 17.36 -15.38
C LYS A 113 11.74 18.54 -16.34
N LEU A 114 12.16 18.29 -17.57
CA LEU A 114 12.42 19.35 -18.55
C LEU A 114 11.14 19.72 -19.28
N VAL A 115 10.78 21.01 -19.24
CA VAL A 115 9.71 21.61 -20.02
C VAL A 115 10.34 22.48 -21.10
N SER A 116 10.05 22.21 -22.37
CA SER A 116 10.64 22.89 -23.54
C SER A 116 9.57 23.39 -24.50
N GLY A 117 9.97 24.19 -25.47
CA GLY A 117 9.06 24.85 -26.41
C GLY A 117 8.50 26.17 -25.87
N LEU A 118 9.16 26.73 -24.84
CA LEU A 118 8.80 28.03 -24.23
C LEU A 118 9.51 29.19 -24.93
N VAL A 119 8.93 30.38 -24.84
CA VAL A 119 9.52 31.59 -25.44
C VAL A 119 10.63 32.16 -24.55
N ALA A 120 11.84 32.23 -25.06
CA ALA A 120 12.99 32.75 -24.33
C ALA A 120 12.76 34.22 -23.91
N GLY A 121 13.14 34.55 -22.68
CA GLY A 121 12.98 35.87 -22.09
C GLY A 121 11.62 36.12 -21.41
N ASN A 122 10.60 35.30 -21.69
CA ASN A 122 9.30 35.43 -21.08
C ASN A 122 9.26 34.86 -19.65
N THR A 123 8.32 35.32 -18.86
CA THR A 123 8.00 34.75 -17.55
C THR A 123 6.87 33.74 -17.70
N VAL A 124 7.14 32.48 -17.31
CA VAL A 124 6.16 31.37 -17.45
C VAL A 124 5.85 30.79 -16.07
N ALA A 125 4.57 30.58 -15.79
CA ALA A 125 4.11 29.82 -14.64
C ALA A 125 3.77 28.40 -15.10
N VAL A 126 4.45 27.41 -14.55
CA VAL A 126 4.20 25.99 -14.85
C VAL A 126 3.45 25.36 -13.69
N THR A 127 2.24 24.92 -13.97
CA THR A 127 1.40 24.18 -13.03
C THR A 127 1.44 22.71 -13.40
N TYR A 128 1.72 21.85 -12.43
CA TYR A 128 1.80 20.42 -12.68
C TYR A 128 1.43 19.60 -11.46
N LYS A 129 0.95 18.38 -11.72
CA LYS A 129 0.72 17.32 -10.73
C LYS A 129 1.97 16.47 -10.62
N TYR A 130 2.37 16.12 -9.41
CA TYR A 130 3.50 15.21 -9.17
C TYR A 130 3.17 14.20 -8.08
N GLU A 131 3.85 13.07 -8.11
CA GLU A 131 3.76 12.04 -7.07
C GLU A 131 4.64 12.45 -5.88
N MET A 132 4.05 12.45 -4.69
CA MET A 132 4.78 12.76 -3.47
C MET A 132 5.57 11.54 -2.98
N SER A 133 6.81 11.76 -2.58
CA SER A 133 7.56 10.77 -1.82
C SER A 133 6.95 10.56 -0.43
N ALA A 134 7.20 9.40 0.18
CA ALA A 134 6.75 9.11 1.55
C ALA A 134 7.19 10.18 2.56
N THR A 135 8.38 10.78 2.37
CA THR A 135 8.88 11.88 3.21
C THR A 135 8.07 13.15 3.01
N GLN A 136 7.69 13.48 1.77
CA GLN A 136 6.87 14.66 1.48
C GLN A 136 5.44 14.51 2.04
N VAL A 137 4.89 13.30 1.94
CA VAL A 137 3.58 13.00 2.53
C VAL A 137 3.62 13.19 4.04
N ARG A 138 4.64 12.64 4.72
CA ARG A 138 4.84 12.83 6.15
C ARG A 138 4.94 14.29 6.54
N ALA A 139 5.76 15.06 5.82
CA ALA A 139 5.95 16.48 6.10
C ALA A 139 4.65 17.29 5.94
N ARG A 140 3.77 16.87 5.03
CA ARG A 140 2.51 17.57 4.76
C ARG A 140 1.36 17.15 5.67
N MET A 141 1.26 15.85 5.97
CA MET A 141 0.16 15.30 6.77
C MET A 141 0.49 15.15 8.26
N GLY A 142 1.73 15.40 8.62
CA GLY A 142 2.25 15.17 9.96
C GLY A 142 2.48 13.71 10.28
N ASP A 143 3.00 13.46 11.48
CA ASP A 143 3.31 12.09 11.94
C ASP A 143 2.07 11.36 12.47
N VAL A 144 0.95 12.06 12.61
CA VAL A 144 -0.30 11.50 13.12
C VAL A 144 -1.28 11.34 11.96
N GLN A 145 -1.63 10.11 11.69
CA GLN A 145 -2.62 9.79 10.68
C GLN A 145 -3.93 9.34 11.31
N PRO A 146 -5.09 9.67 10.71
CA PRO A 146 -6.37 9.12 11.12
C PRO A 146 -6.30 7.60 11.13
N GLY A 147 -6.79 6.96 12.18
CA GLY A 147 -6.79 5.50 12.28
C GLY A 147 -5.59 4.86 12.96
N GLY A 148 -4.80 5.63 13.69
CA GLY A 148 -3.70 5.06 14.48
C GLY A 148 -2.42 4.83 13.68
N TYR A 149 -2.18 5.63 12.72
CA TYR A 149 -1.12 5.49 11.77
C TYR A 149 0.26 5.99 12.12
N ALA A 150 0.56 6.22 13.36
CA ALA A 150 1.94 6.19 13.81
C ALA A 150 2.65 4.93 13.27
N GLY A 151 1.93 3.80 13.23
CA GLY A 151 2.41 2.55 12.65
C GLY A 151 2.79 2.62 11.19
N ALA A 152 1.97 3.20 10.32
CA ALA A 152 2.33 3.34 8.92
C ALA A 152 3.51 4.28 8.70
N VAL A 153 3.59 5.33 9.49
CA VAL A 153 4.70 6.29 9.45
C VAL A 153 6.00 5.65 9.94
N VAL A 154 5.93 4.83 10.98
CA VAL A 154 7.09 4.11 11.54
C VAL A 154 7.26 2.69 10.99
N GLY A 155 6.40 2.28 10.05
CA GLY A 155 6.45 0.94 9.48
C GLY A 155 5.98 -0.16 10.42
N GLN A 156 4.96 0.11 11.23
CA GLN A 156 4.32 -0.89 12.09
C GLN A 156 2.86 -1.11 11.70
N ILE A 157 2.32 -2.28 12.02
CA ILE A 157 0.92 -2.63 11.79
C ILE A 157 0.39 -3.49 12.94
N GLY A 158 -0.88 -3.28 13.28
CA GLY A 158 -1.60 -4.18 14.17
C GLY A 158 -1.78 -5.56 13.52
N CYS A 159 -1.38 -6.59 14.24
CA CYS A 159 -1.43 -7.97 13.78
C CYS A 159 -2.20 -8.83 14.79
N ALA A 160 -3.29 -9.46 14.35
CA ALA A 160 -4.01 -10.45 15.14
C ALA A 160 -3.16 -11.72 15.23
N LYS A 161 -2.86 -12.18 16.44
CA LYS A 161 -2.02 -13.34 16.73
C LYS A 161 -2.82 -14.59 17.03
N ARG A 162 -3.96 -14.45 17.66
CA ARG A 162 -4.82 -15.57 18.04
C ARG A 162 -6.29 -15.11 18.13
N GLY A 163 -7.18 -16.00 17.76
CA GLY A 163 -8.61 -15.79 17.89
C GLY A 163 -9.39 -16.35 16.73
N VAL A 164 -10.59 -15.79 16.53
CA VAL A 164 -11.44 -16.07 15.38
C VAL A 164 -11.49 -14.84 14.51
N ILE A 165 -11.22 -14.99 13.22
CA ILE A 165 -11.38 -13.91 12.24
C ILE A 165 -12.32 -14.34 11.12
N TYR A 166 -12.96 -13.35 10.53
CA TYR A 166 -13.73 -13.46 9.30
C TYR A 166 -13.08 -12.59 8.25
N THR A 167 -12.53 -13.20 7.20
CA THR A 167 -11.77 -12.51 6.16
C THR A 167 -12.30 -12.77 4.77
N SER A 168 -12.17 -11.80 3.86
CA SER A 168 -12.38 -11.96 2.43
C SER A 168 -11.12 -12.41 1.67
N GLU A 169 -9.97 -12.45 2.37
CA GLU A 169 -8.68 -12.78 1.77
C GLU A 169 -8.46 -14.30 1.75
N PHE A 170 -9.23 -14.98 0.91
CA PHE A 170 -9.15 -16.44 0.71
C PHE A 170 -9.40 -16.79 -0.75
N ASP A 171 -8.92 -17.95 -1.19
CA ASP A 171 -9.20 -18.49 -2.52
C ASP A 171 -10.64 -19.01 -2.59
N ALA A 172 -11.49 -18.29 -3.32
CA ALA A 172 -12.90 -18.63 -3.47
C ALA A 172 -13.13 -19.86 -4.38
N SER A 173 -12.12 -20.35 -5.07
CA SER A 173 -12.21 -21.57 -5.90
C SER A 173 -12.05 -22.85 -5.07
N VAL A 174 -11.63 -22.74 -3.82
CA VAL A 174 -11.40 -23.87 -2.91
C VAL A 174 -12.72 -24.30 -2.27
N ASP A 175 -12.94 -25.61 -2.22
CA ASP A 175 -13.98 -26.18 -1.37
C ASP A 175 -13.51 -26.22 0.10
N TRP A 176 -13.81 -25.16 0.82
CA TRP A 176 -13.44 -25.02 2.23
C TRP A 176 -14.16 -25.97 3.18
N SER A 177 -15.25 -26.63 2.73
CA SER A 177 -15.93 -27.67 3.53
C SER A 177 -15.12 -28.96 3.61
N ALA A 178 -14.27 -29.21 2.63
CA ALA A 178 -13.39 -30.37 2.54
C ALA A 178 -11.94 -30.07 2.91
N ALA A 179 -11.61 -28.82 3.25
CA ALA A 179 -10.24 -28.42 3.56
C ALA A 179 -9.75 -29.06 4.88
N THR A 180 -8.64 -29.80 4.79
CA THR A 180 -8.01 -30.48 5.95
C THR A 180 -6.87 -29.67 6.55
N ALA A 181 -6.39 -28.65 5.85
CA ALA A 181 -5.34 -27.74 6.30
C ALA A 181 -5.55 -26.35 5.71
N ILE A 182 -5.14 -25.35 6.45
CA ILE A 182 -5.16 -23.95 6.00
C ILE A 182 -3.71 -23.52 5.79
N HIS A 183 -3.41 -22.99 4.61
CA HIS A 183 -2.10 -22.46 4.28
C HIS A 183 -2.23 -20.98 3.86
N VAL A 184 -1.12 -20.27 3.91
CA VAL A 184 -1.03 -18.93 3.37
C VAL A 184 -0.49 -19.00 1.95
N GLY A 185 -1.27 -18.54 0.98
CA GLY A 185 -0.90 -18.43 -0.41
C GLY A 185 -0.28 -17.06 -0.73
N ALA A 186 -0.10 -16.80 -2.02
CA ALA A 186 0.40 -15.54 -2.52
C ALA A 186 -0.51 -14.36 -2.11
N ASN A 187 0.09 -13.18 -1.91
CA ASN A 187 -0.60 -11.96 -1.48
C ASN A 187 -1.31 -12.07 -0.12
N GLY A 188 -0.91 -13.02 0.73
CA GLY A 188 -1.50 -13.22 2.04
C GLY A 188 -2.92 -13.78 2.02
N GLN A 189 -3.36 -14.41 0.92
CA GLN A 189 -4.63 -15.11 0.83
C GLN A 189 -4.58 -16.48 1.50
N LEU A 190 -5.71 -16.92 2.03
CA LEU A 190 -5.86 -18.29 2.55
C LEU A 190 -6.11 -19.27 1.42
N VAL A 191 -5.45 -20.41 1.48
CA VAL A 191 -5.59 -21.54 0.53
C VAL A 191 -5.66 -22.88 1.28
N ALA A 192 -6.29 -23.88 0.69
CA ALA A 192 -6.41 -25.20 1.31
C ALA A 192 -5.22 -26.13 0.95
N GLY A 193 -4.02 -25.65 1.12
CA GLY A 193 -2.79 -26.34 0.77
C GLY A 193 -1.83 -25.45 0.01
N GLY A 194 -0.64 -25.93 -0.30
CA GLY A 194 0.37 -25.17 -1.01
C GLY A 194 1.73 -25.18 -0.33
N SER A 195 2.65 -24.35 -0.87
CA SER A 195 4.03 -24.26 -0.37
C SER A 195 4.19 -23.27 0.78
N GLY A 196 3.25 -22.36 0.95
CA GLY A 196 3.31 -21.35 2.00
C GLY A 196 3.07 -21.94 3.39
N PRO A 197 3.28 -21.15 4.45
CA PRO A 197 3.18 -21.63 5.81
C PRO A 197 1.78 -22.17 6.12
N ALA A 198 1.74 -23.29 6.83
CA ALA A 198 0.50 -23.78 7.42
C ALA A 198 0.08 -22.90 8.60
N ILE A 199 -1.22 -22.69 8.73
CA ILE A 199 -1.82 -22.01 9.88
C ILE A 199 -2.29 -23.08 10.87
N ASP A 200 -1.88 -22.93 12.12
CA ASP A 200 -2.45 -23.72 13.22
C ASP A 200 -3.86 -23.20 13.51
N GLY A 201 -4.85 -23.90 12.97
CA GLY A 201 -6.23 -23.47 13.05
C GLY A 201 -7.19 -24.32 12.21
N PHE A 202 -8.45 -23.94 12.23
CA PHE A 202 -9.51 -24.62 11.50
C PHE A 202 -10.60 -23.64 11.03
N VAL A 203 -11.37 -24.06 10.01
CA VAL A 203 -12.51 -23.30 9.48
C VAL A 203 -13.67 -23.38 10.47
N THR A 204 -14.17 -22.21 10.86
CA THR A 204 -15.32 -22.08 11.76
C THR A 204 -16.60 -21.65 11.04
N HIS A 205 -16.46 -20.99 9.88
CA HIS A 205 -17.59 -20.54 9.08
C HIS A 205 -17.23 -20.59 7.59
N LEU A 206 -18.16 -21.16 6.81
CA LEU A 206 -18.04 -21.19 5.35
C LEU A 206 -18.66 -19.93 4.75
N PRO A 207 -18.07 -19.35 3.69
CA PRO A 207 -18.65 -18.22 2.99
C PRO A 207 -20.06 -18.53 2.47
N SER A 208 -20.98 -17.60 2.67
CA SER A 208 -22.36 -17.68 2.18
C SER A 208 -22.78 -16.37 1.51
N ALA A 209 -23.95 -16.36 0.87
CA ALA A 209 -24.49 -15.14 0.27
C ALA A 209 -24.70 -14.02 1.30
N ASP A 210 -25.10 -14.39 2.52
CA ASP A 210 -25.36 -13.42 3.60
C ASP A 210 -24.09 -13.00 4.32
N VAL A 211 -23.10 -13.91 4.43
CA VAL A 211 -21.80 -13.66 5.07
C VAL A 211 -20.69 -14.15 4.15
N PRO A 212 -20.23 -13.31 3.22
CA PRO A 212 -19.27 -13.70 2.18
C PRO A 212 -17.80 -13.74 2.70
N PHE A 213 -17.63 -14.12 3.94
CA PHE A 213 -16.34 -14.20 4.62
C PHE A 213 -16.06 -15.63 5.06
N LEU A 214 -14.80 -16.04 4.94
CA LEU A 214 -14.31 -17.27 5.55
C LEU A 214 -14.00 -17.00 7.02
N GLY A 215 -14.63 -17.74 7.92
CA GLY A 215 -14.34 -17.71 9.35
C GLY A 215 -13.30 -18.78 9.71
N ILE A 216 -12.25 -18.39 10.38
CA ILE A 216 -11.24 -19.32 10.90
C ILE A 216 -10.90 -19.03 12.35
N GLU A 217 -10.68 -20.04 13.13
CA GLU A 217 -9.98 -19.96 14.41
C GLU A 217 -8.51 -20.32 14.20
N PHE A 218 -7.61 -19.54 14.79
CA PHE A 218 -6.18 -19.68 14.52
C PHE A 218 -5.30 -19.27 15.69
N SER A 219 -4.06 -19.74 15.65
CA SER A 219 -2.95 -19.28 16.50
C SER A 219 -1.72 -19.05 15.64
N ALA A 220 -1.08 -17.90 15.78
CA ALA A 220 0.23 -17.61 15.20
C ALA A 220 1.33 -17.80 16.24
N ALA A 221 2.52 -18.15 15.79
CA ALA A 221 3.70 -18.33 16.62
C ALA A 221 4.23 -16.99 17.19
#